data_e7408a6e5d258365f054843ccabd069f
#
_entry.id   e7408a6e5d258365f054843ccabd069f
#
_cell.length_a   1.000
_cell.length_b   1.000
_cell.length_c   1.000
_cell.angle_alpha   90.00
_cell.angle_beta   90.00
_cell.angle_gamma   90.00
#
_symmetry.space_group_name_H-M   'P 1'
#
loop_
_entity.id
_entity.type
_entity.pdbx_description
1 polymer ?
#
loop_
_entity_poly.entity_id
_entity_poly.type
_entity_poly.pdbx_seq_one_letter_code
_entity_poly.pdbx_strand_id
1 'polypeptide(L)'
;MVSLAMAEENFPFYRSFIGIIGLLVIAYLLSNDRKKINPRVVFGGLGLQFVIAFGVLKIEVVENLFGWVAELFSIALQVSVDASAFVFGPLANFQKMDEIFSGQGFVFAFMALPSILFFSALSSLLYHFGILQLIVRGMAWIMSRIMRLSGAESLAAAANVFVGQTEAPLIVKPYIEKMTRSEMLALMVGGMATIAGSVFAIYMSMLGGSNEESRLLFGKFLLCASAMNAPAALLVAKMLIPETMKVDQQLQVNRQEIGRNPIDALANGTTQGLKLALNVAAMLISFYAFILLINYLLSFLGSFSFFTESNLNENLSRVTEGRFDELSLQAIFGFLFAPVAWLIGISSSEILEVGQLIGTKLFATEFFAFADLSTLQANGLSERSVYLATFALCGFANFMSIGIQIGGIGALAPTRRTELASLGIKALIGGTMASLLSASIAGLFI
;
A
#
# COMPACT_ATOMS: atom_id res chain seq x y z
N MET A 1 -10.38 -1.57 -35.96
CA MET A 1 -10.34 -1.97 -34.53
C MET A 1 -9.39 -3.14 -34.29
N VAL A 2 -9.41 -4.24 -35.06
CA VAL A 2 -8.49 -5.39 -34.89
C VAL A 2 -7.01 -5.01 -35.07
N SER A 3 -6.66 -4.08 -35.96
CA SER A 3 -5.26 -3.64 -36.16
C SER A 3 -4.72 -2.74 -35.04
N LEU A 4 -5.58 -2.04 -34.29
CA LEU A 4 -5.22 -1.26 -33.12
C LEU A 4 -5.01 -2.18 -31.90
N ALA A 5 -5.81 -3.24 -31.76
CA ALA A 5 -5.63 -4.24 -30.69
C ALA A 5 -4.32 -5.02 -30.83
N MET A 6 -3.94 -5.41 -32.08
CA MET A 6 -2.66 -6.08 -32.33
C MET A 6 -1.42 -5.16 -32.18
N ALA A 7 -1.60 -3.84 -32.33
CA ALA A 7 -0.54 -2.88 -32.02
C ALA A 7 -0.40 -2.63 -30.51
N GLU A 8 -1.44 -2.90 -29.71
CA GLU A 8 -1.41 -2.75 -28.26
C GLU A 8 -0.58 -3.84 -27.55
N GLU A 9 -0.49 -5.06 -28.09
CA GLU A 9 0.33 -6.15 -27.51
C GLU A 9 1.85 -5.87 -27.61
N ASN A 10 2.30 -4.98 -28.48
CA ASN A 10 3.72 -4.79 -28.76
C ASN A 10 4.41 -3.60 -28.05
N PHE A 11 3.69 -2.69 -27.37
CA PHE A 11 4.30 -1.52 -26.72
C PHE A 11 3.65 -1.07 -25.40
N PRO A 12 3.69 -1.87 -24.32
CA PRO A 12 3.19 -1.44 -23.00
C PRO A 12 4.11 -0.40 -22.31
N PHE A 13 5.38 -0.30 -22.72
CA PHE A 13 6.38 0.57 -22.08
C PHE A 13 6.08 2.06 -22.18
N TYR A 14 5.53 2.53 -23.32
CA TYR A 14 5.25 3.96 -23.51
C TYR A 14 4.18 4.47 -22.54
N ARG A 15 3.18 3.64 -22.17
CA ARG A 15 2.11 4.02 -21.24
C ARG A 15 2.68 4.24 -19.84
N SER A 16 3.49 3.31 -19.35
CA SER A 16 4.18 3.46 -18.06
C SER A 16 5.06 4.72 -18.02
N PHE A 17 5.73 5.04 -19.12
CA PHE A 17 6.51 6.27 -19.22
C PHE A 17 5.62 7.53 -19.23
N ILE A 18 4.51 7.52 -19.96
CA ILE A 18 3.50 8.60 -19.92
C ILE A 18 2.92 8.72 -18.51
N GLY A 19 2.70 7.59 -17.83
CA GLY A 19 2.22 7.56 -16.45
C GLY A 19 3.13 8.28 -15.48
N ILE A 20 4.44 8.04 -15.56
CA ILE A 20 5.43 8.76 -14.74
C ILE A 20 5.32 10.28 -14.98
N ILE A 21 5.32 10.71 -16.24
CA ILE A 21 5.22 12.13 -16.58
C ILE A 21 3.86 12.68 -16.14
N GLY A 22 2.77 11.98 -16.41
CA GLY A 22 1.40 12.40 -16.06
C GLY A 22 1.23 12.59 -14.55
N LEU A 23 1.72 11.64 -13.75
CA LEU A 23 1.68 11.75 -12.29
C LEU A 23 2.52 12.91 -11.75
N LEU A 24 3.71 13.13 -12.33
CA LEU A 24 4.53 14.29 -11.96
C LEU A 24 3.86 15.62 -12.35
N VAL A 25 3.21 15.68 -13.51
CA VAL A 25 2.44 16.86 -13.93
C VAL A 25 1.27 17.11 -12.97
N ILE A 26 0.53 16.07 -12.59
CA ILE A 26 -0.55 16.18 -11.60
C ILE A 26 0.00 16.70 -10.27
N ALA A 27 1.12 16.15 -9.77
CA ALA A 27 1.76 16.63 -8.54
C ALA A 27 2.18 18.11 -8.66
N TYR A 28 2.72 18.50 -9.81
CA TYR A 28 3.09 19.89 -10.09
C TYR A 28 1.88 20.83 -10.10
N LEU A 29 0.77 20.40 -10.70
CA LEU A 29 -0.48 21.18 -10.74
C LEU A 29 -1.10 21.35 -9.36
N LEU A 30 -1.03 20.33 -8.49
CA LEU A 30 -1.54 20.31 -7.13
C LEU A 30 -0.59 20.98 -6.11
N SER A 31 0.59 21.43 -6.54
CA SER A 31 1.59 22.06 -5.67
C SER A 31 1.10 23.40 -5.12
N ASN A 32 1.39 23.63 -3.84
CA ASN A 32 1.15 24.92 -3.19
C ASN A 32 2.04 26.04 -3.72
N ASP A 33 3.28 25.73 -4.13
CA ASP A 33 4.24 26.69 -4.67
C ASP A 33 5.14 26.02 -5.71
N ARG A 34 4.68 26.05 -6.96
CA ARG A 34 5.34 25.38 -8.09
C ARG A 34 6.78 25.89 -8.33
N LYS A 35 7.07 27.15 -7.99
CA LYS A 35 8.38 27.76 -8.21
C LYS A 35 9.45 27.29 -7.22
N LYS A 36 9.02 26.75 -6.08
CA LYS A 36 9.90 26.26 -5.01
C LYS A 36 10.11 24.75 -5.03
N ILE A 37 9.55 24.05 -6.01
CA ILE A 37 9.83 22.61 -6.19
C ILE A 37 11.33 22.45 -6.47
N ASN A 38 12.00 21.64 -5.63
CA ASN A 38 13.42 21.37 -5.78
C ASN A 38 13.65 20.22 -6.78
N PRO A 39 14.25 20.48 -7.96
CA PRO A 39 14.50 19.45 -8.97
C PRO A 39 15.34 18.28 -8.44
N ARG A 40 16.25 18.53 -7.49
CA ARG A 40 17.09 17.50 -6.90
C ARG A 40 16.26 16.46 -6.13
N VAL A 41 15.20 16.88 -5.45
CA VAL A 41 14.28 15.95 -4.76
C VAL A 41 13.52 15.10 -5.77
N VAL A 42 13.05 15.71 -6.87
CA VAL A 42 12.31 15.03 -7.91
C VAL A 42 13.20 14.00 -8.62
N PHE A 43 14.34 14.42 -9.15
CA PHE A 43 15.25 13.50 -9.86
C PHE A 43 15.91 12.50 -8.92
N GLY A 44 16.23 12.89 -7.68
CA GLY A 44 16.78 11.99 -6.67
C GLY A 44 15.79 10.90 -6.25
N GLY A 45 14.53 11.29 -6.03
CA GLY A 45 13.46 10.34 -5.68
C GLY A 45 13.11 9.38 -6.84
N LEU A 46 13.02 9.90 -8.07
CA LEU A 46 12.86 9.06 -9.27
C LEU A 46 14.05 8.12 -9.45
N GLY A 47 15.27 8.65 -9.40
CA GLY A 47 16.50 7.87 -9.56
C GLY A 47 16.58 6.72 -8.56
N LEU A 48 16.24 6.96 -7.28
CA LEU A 48 16.19 5.90 -6.26
C LEU A 48 15.15 4.84 -6.60
N GLN A 49 13.94 5.23 -7.03
CA GLN A 49 12.90 4.29 -7.44
C GLN A 49 13.35 3.44 -8.63
N PHE A 50 13.95 4.07 -9.66
CA PHE A 50 14.49 3.34 -10.83
C PHE A 50 15.59 2.37 -10.43
N VAL A 51 16.51 2.77 -9.55
CA VAL A 51 17.60 1.89 -9.07
C VAL A 51 17.03 0.70 -8.30
N ILE A 52 16.04 0.92 -7.43
CA ILE A 52 15.40 -0.17 -6.68
C ILE A 52 14.65 -1.10 -7.64
N ALA A 53 13.80 -0.57 -8.53
CA ALA A 53 13.04 -1.37 -9.49
C ALA A 53 13.96 -2.19 -10.41
N PHE A 54 14.94 -1.54 -11.04
CA PHE A 54 15.90 -2.22 -11.90
C PHE A 54 16.71 -3.28 -11.13
N GLY A 55 17.16 -2.92 -9.92
CA GLY A 55 17.91 -3.84 -9.07
C GLY A 55 17.12 -5.11 -8.74
N VAL A 56 15.88 -4.94 -8.24
CA VAL A 56 15.06 -6.08 -7.79
C VAL A 56 14.49 -6.88 -8.94
N LEU A 57 14.13 -6.24 -10.06
CA LEU A 57 13.43 -6.89 -11.16
C LEU A 57 14.35 -7.41 -12.29
N LYS A 58 15.64 -6.98 -12.33
CA LYS A 58 16.57 -7.32 -13.43
C LYS A 58 17.97 -7.76 -12.99
N ILE A 59 18.37 -7.56 -11.73
CA ILE A 59 19.68 -7.96 -11.23
C ILE A 59 19.54 -9.15 -10.30
N GLU A 60 19.97 -10.32 -10.75
CA GLU A 60 19.83 -11.61 -10.04
C GLU A 60 20.32 -11.57 -8.57
N VAL A 61 21.44 -10.90 -8.29
CA VAL A 61 21.98 -10.80 -6.91
C VAL A 61 21.01 -10.01 -5.99
N VAL A 62 20.41 -8.93 -6.50
CA VAL A 62 19.45 -8.10 -5.75
C VAL A 62 18.11 -8.81 -5.66
N GLU A 63 17.68 -9.44 -6.74
CA GLU A 63 16.47 -10.28 -6.78
C GLU A 63 16.55 -11.39 -5.73
N ASN A 64 17.67 -12.12 -5.68
CA ASN A 64 17.90 -13.18 -4.71
C ASN A 64 17.92 -12.66 -3.26
N LEU A 65 18.46 -11.47 -3.01
CA LEU A 65 18.41 -10.83 -1.70
C LEU A 65 16.97 -10.54 -1.27
N PHE A 66 16.14 -9.96 -2.15
CA PHE A 66 14.74 -9.72 -1.88
C PHE A 66 13.94 -11.01 -1.76
N GLY A 67 14.27 -12.04 -2.57
CA GLY A 67 13.74 -13.39 -2.47
C GLY A 67 14.01 -14.02 -1.11
N TRP A 68 15.25 -13.93 -0.62
CA TRP A 68 15.61 -14.41 0.71
C TRP A 68 14.86 -13.70 1.83
N VAL A 69 14.66 -12.38 1.73
CA VAL A 69 13.83 -11.65 2.71
C VAL A 69 12.37 -12.11 2.63
N ALA A 70 11.82 -12.30 1.43
CA ALA A 70 10.45 -12.82 1.24
C ALA A 70 10.31 -14.24 1.82
N GLU A 71 11.33 -15.10 1.69
CA GLU A 71 11.39 -16.43 2.28
C GLU A 71 11.36 -16.37 3.80
N LEU A 72 12.12 -15.45 4.43
CA LEU A 72 12.05 -15.25 5.89
C LEU A 72 10.64 -14.87 6.35
N PHE A 73 9.95 -14.01 5.58
CA PHE A 73 8.55 -13.69 5.87
C PHE A 73 7.62 -14.89 5.66
N SER A 74 7.87 -15.73 4.65
CA SER A 74 7.10 -16.97 4.41
C SER A 74 7.25 -17.96 5.56
N ILE A 75 8.49 -18.16 6.03
CA ILE A 75 8.78 -19.02 7.20
C ILE A 75 8.09 -18.45 8.44
N ALA A 76 8.21 -17.16 8.69
CA ALA A 76 7.56 -16.50 9.82
C ALA A 76 6.03 -16.62 9.76
N LEU A 77 5.44 -16.52 8.56
CA LEU A 77 4.01 -16.73 8.33
C LEU A 77 3.61 -18.18 8.68
N GLN A 78 4.37 -19.17 8.21
CA GLN A 78 4.09 -20.57 8.50
C GLN A 78 4.13 -20.87 9.99
N VAL A 79 5.16 -20.36 10.69
CA VAL A 79 5.25 -20.46 12.17
C VAL A 79 4.04 -19.83 12.87
N SER A 80 3.56 -18.69 12.36
CA SER A 80 2.34 -18.05 12.86
C SER A 80 1.08 -18.88 12.64
N VAL A 81 0.96 -19.52 11.48
CA VAL A 81 -0.16 -20.43 11.15
C VAL A 81 -0.12 -21.65 12.06
N ASP A 82 1.03 -22.26 12.29
CA ASP A 82 1.20 -23.41 13.19
C ASP A 82 0.85 -23.06 14.63
N ALA A 83 1.28 -21.89 15.10
CA ALA A 83 0.92 -21.37 16.43
C ALA A 83 -0.59 -21.09 16.53
N SER A 84 -1.21 -20.59 15.47
CA SER A 84 -2.66 -20.38 15.41
C SER A 84 -3.42 -21.69 15.43
N ALA A 85 -2.93 -22.71 14.73
CA ALA A 85 -3.51 -24.07 14.74
C ALA A 85 -3.41 -24.72 16.12
N PHE A 86 -2.37 -24.43 16.89
CA PHE A 86 -2.27 -24.87 18.29
C PHE A 86 -3.39 -24.26 19.16
N VAL A 87 -3.73 -22.99 18.96
CA VAL A 87 -4.75 -22.28 19.75
C VAL A 87 -6.17 -22.58 19.27
N PHE A 88 -6.39 -22.53 17.96
CA PHE A 88 -7.72 -22.60 17.34
C PHE A 88 -8.03 -23.96 16.69
N GLY A 89 -7.08 -24.89 16.71
CA GLY A 89 -7.25 -26.22 16.13
C GLY A 89 -7.51 -26.19 14.63
N PRO A 90 -8.46 -27.03 14.13
CA PRO A 90 -8.76 -27.12 12.71
C PRO A 90 -9.17 -25.81 12.04
N LEU A 91 -9.76 -24.85 12.78
CA LEU A 91 -10.23 -23.56 12.26
C LEU A 91 -9.10 -22.71 11.66
N ALA A 92 -7.87 -22.89 12.14
CA ALA A 92 -6.69 -22.20 11.61
C ALA A 92 -5.92 -23.02 10.55
N ASN A 93 -6.43 -24.19 10.13
CA ASN A 93 -5.82 -25.05 9.14
C ASN A 93 -6.60 -25.00 7.82
N PHE A 94 -6.03 -24.35 6.81
CA PHE A 94 -6.68 -24.17 5.51
C PHE A 94 -7.12 -25.50 4.88
N GLN A 95 -6.23 -26.52 4.85
CA GLN A 95 -6.51 -27.78 4.19
C GLN A 95 -7.70 -28.50 4.83
N LYS A 96 -7.74 -28.57 6.16
CA LYS A 96 -8.84 -29.20 6.89
C LYS A 96 -10.16 -28.46 6.72
N MET A 97 -10.12 -27.12 6.68
CA MET A 97 -11.31 -26.32 6.47
C MET A 97 -11.79 -26.40 5.03
N ASP A 98 -10.87 -26.47 4.07
CA ASP A 98 -11.19 -26.60 2.64
C ASP A 98 -11.84 -27.95 2.31
N GLU A 99 -11.39 -29.04 2.96
CA GLU A 99 -12.05 -30.37 2.89
C GLU A 99 -13.49 -30.34 3.41
N ILE A 100 -13.74 -29.55 4.49
CA ILE A 100 -15.08 -29.43 5.11
C ILE A 100 -16.01 -28.53 4.29
N PHE A 101 -15.50 -27.40 3.79
CA PHE A 101 -16.29 -26.35 3.14
C PHE A 101 -16.12 -26.28 1.61
N SER A 102 -15.53 -27.31 0.99
CA SER A 102 -15.49 -27.50 -0.48
C SER A 102 -15.04 -26.24 -1.25
N GLY A 103 -13.80 -25.79 -1.03
CA GLY A 103 -13.21 -24.63 -1.71
C GLY A 103 -13.40 -23.29 -1.01
N GLN A 104 -14.00 -23.27 0.19
CA GLN A 104 -14.16 -22.07 1.03
C GLN A 104 -13.42 -22.20 2.36
N GLY A 105 -12.26 -22.86 2.36
CA GLY A 105 -11.51 -23.21 3.58
C GLY A 105 -10.81 -22.03 4.27
N PHE A 106 -10.76 -20.84 3.68
CA PHE A 106 -10.05 -19.70 4.26
C PHE A 106 -10.90 -18.93 5.28
N VAL A 107 -10.62 -19.14 6.57
CA VAL A 107 -11.29 -18.43 7.66
C VAL A 107 -10.39 -17.29 8.17
N PHE A 108 -10.65 -16.08 7.68
CA PHE A 108 -9.82 -14.90 7.94
C PHE A 108 -9.52 -14.65 9.41
N ALA A 109 -10.54 -14.81 10.28
CA ALA A 109 -10.42 -14.56 11.72
C ALA A 109 -9.38 -15.45 12.41
N PHE A 110 -9.20 -16.69 11.93
CA PHE A 110 -8.33 -17.69 12.57
C PHE A 110 -7.02 -17.94 11.79
N MET A 111 -6.95 -17.54 10.52
CA MET A 111 -5.78 -17.74 9.67
C MET A 111 -4.97 -16.47 9.43
N ALA A 112 -5.63 -15.32 9.25
CA ALA A 112 -4.95 -14.05 8.95
C ALA A 112 -4.76 -13.14 10.16
N LEU A 113 -5.79 -12.95 11.01
CA LEU A 113 -5.67 -12.05 12.16
C LEU A 113 -4.58 -12.44 13.16
N PRO A 114 -4.35 -13.74 13.48
CA PRO A 114 -3.26 -14.14 14.37
C PRO A 114 -1.89 -13.79 13.82
N SER A 115 -1.71 -13.77 12.50
CA SER A 115 -0.43 -13.36 11.90
C SER A 115 -0.09 -11.91 12.23
N ILE A 116 -1.08 -11.01 12.34
CA ILE A 116 -0.87 -9.63 12.76
C ILE A 116 -0.25 -9.57 14.17
N LEU A 117 -0.74 -10.42 15.10
CA LEU A 117 -0.21 -10.50 16.46
C LEU A 117 1.26 -10.91 16.44
N PHE A 118 1.56 -11.98 15.73
CA PHE A 118 2.92 -12.54 15.65
C PHE A 118 3.90 -11.57 14.99
N PHE A 119 3.54 -11.00 13.82
CA PHE A 119 4.41 -10.05 13.13
C PHE A 119 4.61 -8.74 13.91
N SER A 120 3.60 -8.27 14.64
CA SER A 120 3.76 -7.13 15.55
C SER A 120 4.71 -7.42 16.68
N ALA A 121 4.62 -8.61 17.31
CA ALA A 121 5.52 -9.07 18.34
C ALA A 121 6.95 -9.23 17.79
N LEU A 122 7.12 -9.84 16.63
CA LEU A 122 8.40 -10.04 15.95
C LEU A 122 9.06 -8.69 15.61
N SER A 123 8.29 -7.75 15.03
CA SER A 123 8.78 -6.39 14.72
C SER A 123 9.26 -5.67 15.97
N SER A 124 8.52 -5.78 17.07
CA SER A 124 8.89 -5.19 18.37
C SER A 124 10.19 -5.77 18.90
N LEU A 125 10.38 -7.08 18.76
CA LEU A 125 11.59 -7.80 19.16
C LEU A 125 12.80 -7.41 18.30
N LEU A 126 12.65 -7.38 16.96
CA LEU A 126 13.70 -6.94 16.02
C LEU A 126 14.08 -5.47 16.24
N TYR A 127 13.12 -4.64 16.65
CA TYR A 127 13.39 -3.27 17.04
C TYR A 127 14.18 -3.21 18.35
N HIS A 128 13.81 -4.00 19.37
CA HIS A 128 14.53 -4.08 20.64
C HIS A 128 16.00 -4.48 20.45
N PHE A 129 16.29 -5.43 19.56
CA PHE A 129 17.67 -5.84 19.23
C PHE A 129 18.42 -4.83 18.35
N GLY A 130 17.76 -3.78 17.85
CA GLY A 130 18.39 -2.75 17.01
C GLY A 130 18.57 -3.14 15.54
N ILE A 131 18.08 -4.32 15.12
CA ILE A 131 18.21 -4.80 13.73
C ILE A 131 17.46 -3.90 12.77
N LEU A 132 16.19 -3.64 13.05
CA LEU A 132 15.38 -2.74 12.21
C LEU A 132 15.94 -1.32 12.19
N GLN A 133 16.44 -0.83 13.32
CA GLN A 133 17.03 0.50 13.41
C GLN A 133 18.28 0.66 12.54
N LEU A 134 19.09 -0.40 12.39
CA LEU A 134 20.27 -0.40 11.54
C LEU A 134 19.88 -0.25 10.07
N ILE A 135 18.90 -1.06 9.61
CA ILE A 135 18.40 -1.04 8.24
C ILE A 135 17.75 0.32 7.92
N VAL A 136 16.86 0.78 8.79
CA VAL A 136 16.15 2.06 8.66
C VAL A 136 17.15 3.23 8.59
N ARG A 137 18.20 3.23 9.43
CA ARG A 137 19.25 4.26 9.40
C ARG A 137 20.01 4.26 8.08
N GLY A 138 20.34 3.08 7.53
CA GLY A 138 21.01 2.95 6.24
C GLY A 138 20.18 3.53 5.10
N MET A 139 18.90 3.15 5.03
CA MET A 139 17.98 3.68 4.02
C MET A 139 17.76 5.18 4.16
N ALA A 140 17.55 5.67 5.38
CA ALA A 140 17.39 7.09 5.66
C ALA A 140 18.64 7.90 5.27
N TRP A 141 19.84 7.37 5.51
CA TRP A 141 21.11 8.01 5.11
C TRP A 141 21.19 8.16 3.59
N ILE A 142 20.85 7.11 2.82
CA ILE A 142 20.85 7.15 1.35
C ILE A 142 19.88 8.22 0.87
N MET A 143 18.63 8.22 1.35
CA MET A 143 17.59 9.17 0.93
C MET A 143 17.96 10.61 1.32
N SER A 144 18.40 10.84 2.56
CA SER A 144 18.78 12.19 3.02
C SER A 144 19.96 12.74 2.22
N ARG A 145 20.94 11.90 1.84
CA ARG A 145 22.13 12.30 1.10
C ARG A 145 21.82 12.63 -0.36
N ILE A 146 21.03 11.78 -1.03
CA ILE A 146 20.69 11.93 -2.46
C ILE A 146 19.72 13.09 -2.66
N MET A 147 18.64 13.12 -1.86
CA MET A 147 17.55 14.08 -1.99
C MET A 147 17.79 15.37 -1.19
N ARG A 148 18.78 15.41 -0.30
CA ARG A 148 19.08 16.53 0.64
C ARG A 148 17.89 16.92 1.50
N LEU A 149 17.25 15.91 2.07
CA LEU A 149 16.10 16.04 2.96
C LEU A 149 16.55 16.07 4.43
N SER A 150 15.61 16.40 5.34
CA SER A 150 15.88 16.34 6.77
C SER A 150 16.12 14.90 7.23
N GLY A 151 16.86 14.77 8.33
CA GLY A 151 17.08 13.48 8.96
C GLY A 151 15.80 12.86 9.46
N ALA A 152 14.90 13.66 10.05
CA ALA A 152 13.65 13.17 10.63
C ALA A 152 12.67 12.61 9.57
N GLU A 153 12.45 13.34 8.46
CA GLU A 153 11.54 12.85 7.42
C GLU A 153 12.11 11.65 6.65
N SER A 154 13.42 11.62 6.41
CA SER A 154 14.09 10.48 5.77
C SER A 154 14.03 9.24 6.66
N LEU A 155 14.19 9.41 7.98
CA LEU A 155 14.09 8.34 8.96
C LEU A 155 12.68 7.79 9.05
N ALA A 156 11.67 8.67 9.09
CA ALA A 156 10.27 8.26 9.10
C ALA A 156 9.87 7.50 7.84
N ALA A 157 10.27 7.99 6.65
CA ALA A 157 9.98 7.32 5.39
C ALA A 157 10.66 5.95 5.29
N ALA A 158 11.91 5.81 5.73
CA ALA A 158 12.61 4.54 5.77
C ALA A 158 11.98 3.56 6.77
N ALA A 159 11.53 4.05 7.92
CA ALA A 159 10.87 3.24 8.93
C ALA A 159 9.54 2.68 8.41
N ASN A 160 8.76 3.49 7.69
CA ASN A 160 7.48 3.09 7.13
C ASN A 160 7.56 1.92 6.14
N VAL A 161 8.74 1.59 5.60
CA VAL A 161 8.92 0.39 4.76
C VAL A 161 8.67 -0.90 5.54
N PHE A 162 8.95 -0.90 6.85
CA PHE A 162 8.91 -2.09 7.71
C PHE A 162 7.83 -2.02 8.80
N VAL A 163 7.57 -0.82 9.32
CA VAL A 163 6.61 -0.61 10.40
C VAL A 163 5.42 0.23 9.92
N GLY A 164 4.31 0.15 10.65
CA GLY A 164 3.08 0.81 10.24
C GLY A 164 3.10 2.34 10.38
N GLN A 165 2.10 2.97 9.77
CA GLN A 165 1.91 4.43 9.76
C GLN A 165 1.70 5.06 11.17
N THR A 166 1.41 4.26 12.18
CA THR A 166 1.28 4.67 13.59
C THR A 166 2.57 4.48 14.39
N GLU A 167 3.43 3.58 13.95
CA GLU A 167 4.66 3.18 14.63
C GLU A 167 5.86 4.01 14.17
N ALA A 168 5.98 4.26 12.86
CA ALA A 168 7.08 5.07 12.32
C ALA A 168 7.15 6.49 12.90
N PRO A 169 6.04 7.21 13.17
CA PRO A 169 6.08 8.50 13.87
C PRO A 169 6.70 8.43 15.27
N LEU A 170 6.63 7.28 15.98
CA LEU A 170 7.26 7.12 17.28
C LEU A 170 8.78 7.28 17.20
N ILE A 171 9.39 6.82 16.10
CA ILE A 171 10.85 6.89 15.89
C ILE A 171 11.33 8.33 15.79
N VAL A 172 10.48 9.20 15.22
CA VAL A 172 10.77 10.63 15.03
C VAL A 172 10.02 11.54 16.01
N LYS A 173 9.40 10.97 17.06
CA LYS A 173 8.62 11.71 18.06
C LYS A 173 9.28 12.99 18.57
N PRO A 174 10.60 13.02 18.92
CA PRO A 174 11.24 14.25 19.43
C PRO A 174 11.27 15.40 18.43
N TYR A 175 11.08 15.12 17.16
CA TYR A 175 11.15 16.09 16.07
C TYR A 175 9.78 16.60 15.63
N ILE A 176 8.67 15.84 15.88
CA ILE A 176 7.34 16.12 15.33
C ILE A 176 6.85 17.54 15.66
N GLU A 177 7.04 18.00 16.89
CA GLU A 177 6.62 19.33 17.31
C GLU A 177 7.36 20.46 16.55
N LYS A 178 8.57 20.19 16.08
CA LYS A 178 9.44 21.16 15.37
C LYS A 178 9.41 21.01 13.86
N MET A 179 8.78 19.96 13.34
CA MET A 179 8.67 19.70 11.90
C MET A 179 8.02 20.87 11.18
N THR A 180 8.56 21.22 10.00
CA THR A 180 7.90 22.14 9.08
C THR A 180 6.60 21.52 8.55
N ARG A 181 5.74 22.33 7.94
CA ARG A 181 4.51 21.82 7.31
C ARG A 181 4.82 20.84 6.17
N SER A 182 5.93 21.06 5.46
CA SER A 182 6.42 20.17 4.40
C SER A 182 6.91 18.84 4.96
N GLU A 183 7.66 18.84 6.06
CA GLU A 183 8.11 17.63 6.76
C GLU A 183 6.93 16.84 7.36
N MET A 184 5.95 17.55 7.93
CA MET A 184 4.73 16.93 8.46
C MET A 184 3.93 16.20 7.35
N LEU A 185 3.79 16.84 6.17
CA LEU A 185 3.17 16.18 5.02
C LEU A 185 4.01 14.97 4.58
N ALA A 186 5.33 15.07 4.53
CA ALA A 186 6.21 13.95 4.17
C ALA A 186 6.06 12.75 5.13
N LEU A 187 5.93 13.03 6.44
CA LEU A 187 5.64 12.01 7.46
C LEU A 187 4.31 11.30 7.18
N MET A 188 3.25 12.07 6.91
CA MET A 188 1.92 11.53 6.63
C MET A 188 1.87 10.75 5.30
N VAL A 189 2.45 11.30 4.23
CA VAL A 189 2.52 10.65 2.91
C VAL A 189 3.31 9.35 3.00
N GLY A 190 4.44 9.35 3.72
CA GLY A 190 5.25 8.15 3.96
C GLY A 190 4.44 7.02 4.60
N GLY A 191 3.66 7.33 5.64
CA GLY A 191 2.79 6.36 6.29
C GLY A 191 1.66 5.85 5.42
N MET A 192 1.13 6.68 4.51
CA MET A 192 0.06 6.27 3.58
C MET A 192 0.59 5.53 2.34
N ALA A 193 1.82 5.78 1.93
CA ALA A 193 2.38 5.18 0.72
C ALA A 193 2.87 3.74 0.92
N THR A 194 3.19 3.32 2.13
CA THR A 194 3.79 2.02 2.44
C THR A 194 2.81 1.10 3.20
N ILE A 195 3.14 -0.18 3.27
CA ILE A 195 2.41 -1.16 4.08
C ILE A 195 3.25 -1.58 5.29
N ALA A 196 2.59 -1.96 6.38
CA ALA A 196 3.27 -2.49 7.55
C ALA A 196 3.70 -3.95 7.34
N GLY A 197 4.82 -4.35 7.92
CA GLY A 197 5.30 -5.73 7.89
C GLY A 197 4.29 -6.74 8.45
N SER A 198 3.43 -6.32 9.39
CA SER A 198 2.40 -7.16 9.98
C SER A 198 1.29 -7.59 9.00
N VAL A 199 1.00 -6.80 7.97
CA VAL A 199 0.00 -7.14 6.94
C VAL A 199 0.63 -7.65 5.64
N PHE A 200 1.92 -7.43 5.46
CA PHE A 200 2.69 -7.87 4.30
C PHE A 200 2.51 -9.36 4.01
N ALA A 201 2.68 -10.20 5.03
CA ALA A 201 2.58 -11.65 4.92
C ALA A 201 1.16 -12.10 4.52
N ILE A 202 0.13 -11.37 4.94
CA ILE A 202 -1.26 -11.64 4.57
C ILE A 202 -1.46 -11.39 3.06
N TYR A 203 -0.99 -10.25 2.54
CA TYR A 203 -1.13 -9.94 1.11
C TYR A 203 -0.32 -10.88 0.24
N MET A 204 0.87 -11.28 0.69
CA MET A 204 1.68 -12.33 0.05
C MET A 204 0.91 -13.66 -0.04
N SER A 205 0.23 -14.05 1.03
CA SER A 205 -0.59 -15.27 1.08
C SER A 205 -1.85 -15.16 0.22
N MET A 206 -2.54 -14.01 0.23
CA MET A 206 -3.75 -13.79 -0.57
C MET A 206 -3.48 -13.89 -2.07
N LEU A 207 -2.38 -13.31 -2.54
CA LEU A 207 -2.03 -13.30 -3.97
C LEU A 207 -1.33 -14.59 -4.42
N GLY A 208 -0.51 -15.18 -3.56
CA GLY A 208 0.24 -16.40 -3.87
C GLY A 208 -0.54 -17.71 -3.64
N GLY A 209 -1.63 -17.64 -2.87
CA GLY A 209 -2.45 -18.80 -2.53
C GLY A 209 -1.67 -19.91 -1.84
N SER A 210 -1.89 -21.16 -2.23
CA SER A 210 -1.19 -22.35 -1.71
C SER A 210 0.18 -22.59 -2.37
N ASN A 211 0.48 -21.94 -3.49
CA ASN A 211 1.72 -22.13 -4.23
C ASN A 211 2.86 -21.30 -3.59
N GLU A 212 3.91 -21.97 -3.11
CA GLU A 212 5.05 -21.34 -2.45
C GLU A 212 5.83 -20.43 -3.38
N GLU A 213 6.07 -20.82 -4.63
CA GLU A 213 6.79 -20.03 -5.62
C GLU A 213 6.04 -18.72 -5.93
N SER A 214 4.72 -18.80 -6.09
CA SER A 214 3.86 -17.64 -6.28
C SER A 214 3.88 -16.72 -5.07
N ARG A 215 3.82 -17.26 -3.86
CA ARG A 215 3.94 -16.46 -2.62
C ARG A 215 5.27 -15.70 -2.55
N LEU A 216 6.38 -16.35 -2.88
CA LEU A 216 7.70 -15.72 -2.90
C LEU A 216 7.79 -14.63 -3.97
N LEU A 217 7.19 -14.84 -5.14
CA LEU A 217 7.13 -13.84 -6.20
C LEU A 217 6.37 -12.58 -5.75
N PHE A 218 5.16 -12.73 -5.20
CA PHE A 218 4.40 -11.61 -4.67
C PHE A 218 5.08 -10.97 -3.46
N GLY A 219 5.76 -11.75 -2.63
CA GLY A 219 6.59 -11.24 -1.55
C GLY A 219 7.70 -10.32 -2.06
N LYS A 220 8.42 -10.71 -3.11
CA LYS A 220 9.43 -9.85 -3.76
C LYS A 220 8.81 -8.55 -4.30
N PHE A 221 7.65 -8.63 -4.97
CA PHE A 221 6.98 -7.45 -5.53
C PHE A 221 6.49 -6.49 -4.43
N LEU A 222 5.89 -6.98 -3.38
CA LEU A 222 5.42 -6.17 -2.26
C LEU A 222 6.59 -5.48 -1.51
N LEU A 223 7.71 -6.19 -1.29
CA LEU A 223 8.92 -5.61 -0.71
C LEU A 223 9.52 -4.54 -1.62
N CYS A 224 9.60 -4.82 -2.93
CA CYS A 224 10.06 -3.87 -3.93
C CYS A 224 9.18 -2.62 -3.93
N ALA A 225 7.86 -2.78 -4.00
CA ALA A 225 6.89 -1.70 -3.97
C ALA A 225 7.03 -0.84 -2.70
N SER A 226 7.11 -1.46 -1.52
CA SER A 226 7.27 -0.73 -0.25
C SER A 226 8.59 0.05 -0.20
N ALA A 227 9.70 -0.55 -0.69
CA ALA A 227 11.00 0.10 -0.77
C ALA A 227 10.99 1.29 -1.76
N MET A 228 10.33 1.15 -2.91
CA MET A 228 10.17 2.23 -3.91
C MET A 228 9.25 3.34 -3.40
N ASN A 229 8.23 2.99 -2.63
CA ASN A 229 7.24 3.95 -2.12
C ASN A 229 7.86 4.93 -1.11
N ALA A 230 8.92 4.58 -0.39
CA ALA A 230 9.57 5.48 0.55
C ALA A 230 10.17 6.73 -0.15
N PRO A 231 11.07 6.63 -1.14
CA PRO A 231 11.54 7.81 -1.89
C PRO A 231 10.43 8.46 -2.74
N ALA A 232 9.43 7.69 -3.23
CA ALA A 232 8.28 8.22 -3.94
C ALA A 232 7.45 9.14 -3.05
N ALA A 233 7.17 8.73 -1.82
CA ALA A 233 6.42 9.51 -0.85
C ALA A 233 7.09 10.84 -0.54
N LEU A 234 8.40 10.84 -0.32
CA LEU A 234 9.18 12.05 -0.08
C LEU A 234 9.17 12.98 -1.30
N LEU A 235 9.35 12.43 -2.51
CA LEU A 235 9.29 13.17 -3.77
C LEU A 235 7.93 13.86 -3.92
N VAL A 236 6.83 13.09 -3.84
CA VAL A 236 5.48 13.61 -4.04
C VAL A 236 5.11 14.62 -2.95
N ALA A 237 5.41 14.34 -1.68
CA ALA A 237 5.16 15.27 -0.58
C ALA A 237 5.86 16.62 -0.79
N LYS A 238 7.13 16.60 -1.23
CA LYS A 238 7.90 17.83 -1.51
C LYS A 238 7.49 18.52 -2.81
N MET A 239 6.81 17.84 -3.72
CA MET A 239 6.15 18.49 -4.85
C MET A 239 4.84 19.16 -4.42
N LEU A 240 4.03 18.51 -3.59
CA LEU A 240 2.74 19.04 -3.11
C LEU A 240 2.92 20.25 -2.17
N ILE A 241 3.84 20.14 -1.21
CA ILE A 241 4.23 21.23 -0.30
C ILE A 241 5.77 21.32 -0.31
N PRO A 242 6.35 22.17 -1.17
CA PRO A 242 7.80 22.36 -1.22
C PRO A 242 8.37 22.87 0.09
N GLU A 243 9.58 22.43 0.42
CA GLU A 243 10.29 22.90 1.60
C GLU A 243 10.84 24.31 1.36
N THR A 244 10.55 25.20 2.27
CA THR A 244 10.96 26.61 2.20
C THR A 244 11.88 27.02 3.35
N MET A 245 12.02 26.17 4.36
CA MET A 245 12.83 26.42 5.53
C MET A 245 14.13 25.61 5.48
N LYS A 246 15.12 26.02 6.27
CA LYS A 246 16.32 25.20 6.47
C LYS A 246 15.98 24.02 7.36
N VAL A 247 16.22 22.83 6.86
CA VAL A 247 15.95 21.57 7.58
C VAL A 247 17.21 21.03 8.23
N ASP A 248 17.04 20.36 9.37
CA ASP A 248 18.13 19.67 10.06
C ASP A 248 18.39 18.31 9.38
N GLN A 249 19.60 18.11 8.86
CA GLN A 249 20.00 16.88 8.19
C GLN A 249 20.60 15.83 9.15
N GLN A 250 20.63 16.11 10.46
CA GLN A 250 21.17 15.15 11.42
C GLN A 250 20.26 13.94 11.56
N LEU A 251 20.85 12.75 11.38
CA LEU A 251 20.20 11.47 11.57
C LEU A 251 20.42 10.99 13.00
N GLN A 252 19.61 11.46 13.95
CA GLN A 252 19.61 10.96 15.31
C GLN A 252 18.45 10.00 15.50
N VAL A 253 18.76 8.71 15.60
CA VAL A 253 17.79 7.68 15.99
C VAL A 253 17.73 7.66 17.49
N ASN A 254 16.64 8.14 18.07
CA ASN A 254 16.41 7.99 19.49
C ASN A 254 16.16 6.50 19.78
N ARG A 255 16.98 5.91 20.64
CA ARG A 255 16.72 4.56 21.17
C ARG A 255 15.55 4.66 22.14
N GLN A 256 14.32 4.66 21.63
CA GLN A 256 13.19 4.37 22.49
C GLN A 256 13.26 2.89 22.85
N GLU A 257 13.37 2.60 24.13
CA GLU A 257 13.27 1.25 24.67
C GLU A 257 11.81 0.78 24.47
N ILE A 258 11.56 -0.07 23.46
CA ILE A 258 10.26 -0.73 23.23
C ILE A 258 10.06 -1.89 24.22
N GLY A 259 10.67 -1.83 25.38
CA GLY A 259 10.62 -2.82 26.43
C GLY A 259 11.93 -2.85 27.20
N ARG A 260 11.83 -3.16 28.47
CA ARG A 260 12.99 -3.25 29.38
C ARG A 260 13.90 -4.44 29.07
N ASN A 261 13.34 -5.47 28.46
CA ASN A 261 14.03 -6.70 28.04
C ASN A 261 13.29 -7.33 26.85
N PRO A 262 13.85 -8.37 26.20
CA PRO A 262 13.24 -9.01 25.03
C PRO A 262 11.81 -9.55 25.29
N ILE A 263 11.55 -10.06 26.49
CA ILE A 263 10.24 -10.61 26.86
C ILE A 263 9.21 -9.49 26.97
N ASP A 264 9.57 -8.37 27.57
CA ASP A 264 8.73 -7.18 27.67
C ASP A 264 8.45 -6.56 26.31
N ALA A 265 9.45 -6.50 25.42
CA ALA A 265 9.27 -6.08 24.03
C ALA A 265 8.30 -7.00 23.28
N LEU A 266 8.43 -8.31 23.43
CA LEU A 266 7.53 -9.31 22.83
C LEU A 266 6.09 -9.13 23.34
N ALA A 267 5.89 -8.99 24.65
CA ALA A 267 4.58 -8.81 25.28
C ALA A 267 3.90 -7.51 24.83
N ASN A 268 4.66 -6.41 24.74
CA ASN A 268 4.17 -5.12 24.25
C ASN A 268 3.76 -5.22 22.76
N GLY A 269 4.60 -5.84 21.92
CA GLY A 269 4.29 -6.08 20.52
C GLY A 269 3.06 -6.95 20.32
N THR A 270 2.90 -8.02 21.12
CA THR A 270 1.71 -8.87 21.10
C THR A 270 0.45 -8.10 21.47
N THR A 271 0.51 -7.26 22.51
CA THR A 271 -0.63 -6.43 22.93
C THR A 271 -1.03 -5.41 21.87
N GLN A 272 -0.04 -4.78 21.19
CA GLN A 272 -0.29 -3.87 20.09
C GLN A 272 -0.86 -4.61 18.88
N GLY A 273 -0.32 -5.78 18.54
CA GLY A 273 -0.81 -6.65 17.48
C GLY A 273 -2.25 -7.09 17.70
N LEU A 274 -2.63 -7.44 18.94
CA LEU A 274 -4.00 -7.79 19.27
C LEU A 274 -4.97 -6.62 19.03
N LYS A 275 -4.62 -5.42 19.50
CA LYS A 275 -5.42 -4.21 19.26
C LYS A 275 -5.56 -3.93 17.75
N LEU A 276 -4.47 -4.09 17.00
CA LEU A 276 -4.48 -3.92 15.54
C LEU A 276 -5.39 -4.96 14.88
N ALA A 277 -5.26 -6.23 15.20
CA ALA A 277 -6.08 -7.31 14.65
C ALA A 277 -7.58 -7.12 14.92
N LEU A 278 -7.95 -6.77 16.15
CA LEU A 278 -9.33 -6.48 16.50
C LEU A 278 -9.88 -5.25 15.74
N ASN A 279 -9.09 -4.19 15.62
CA ASN A 279 -9.47 -3.03 14.84
C ASN A 279 -9.64 -3.36 13.36
N VAL A 280 -8.74 -4.15 12.77
CA VAL A 280 -8.84 -4.62 11.39
C VAL A 280 -10.13 -5.43 11.21
N ALA A 281 -10.42 -6.39 12.08
CA ALA A 281 -11.66 -7.17 12.00
C ALA A 281 -12.92 -6.31 12.09
N ALA A 282 -12.97 -5.39 13.06
CA ALA A 282 -14.11 -4.49 13.23
C ALA A 282 -14.32 -3.58 12.02
N MET A 283 -13.23 -3.04 11.47
CA MET A 283 -13.27 -2.18 10.28
C MET A 283 -13.70 -2.95 9.03
N LEU A 284 -13.17 -4.16 8.83
CA LEU A 284 -13.56 -5.00 7.70
C LEU A 284 -15.06 -5.28 7.73
N ILE A 285 -15.62 -5.69 8.87
CA ILE A 285 -17.05 -5.95 9.01
C ILE A 285 -17.86 -4.67 8.72
N SER A 286 -17.50 -3.56 9.35
CA SER A 286 -18.25 -2.31 9.23
C SER A 286 -18.20 -1.75 7.82
N PHE A 287 -17.02 -1.59 7.23
CA PHE A 287 -16.89 -1.01 5.89
C PHE A 287 -17.49 -1.92 4.82
N TYR A 288 -17.29 -3.23 4.92
CA TYR A 288 -17.89 -4.16 3.97
C TYR A 288 -19.41 -4.12 4.02
N ALA A 289 -19.99 -4.06 5.22
CA ALA A 289 -21.44 -3.89 5.38
C ALA A 289 -21.95 -2.57 4.73
N PHE A 290 -21.20 -1.47 4.88
CA PHE A 290 -21.53 -0.22 4.20
C PHE A 290 -21.41 -0.31 2.68
N ILE A 291 -20.36 -0.97 2.17
CA ILE A 291 -20.21 -1.19 0.73
C ILE A 291 -21.39 -1.99 0.18
N LEU A 292 -21.78 -3.08 0.85
CA LEU A 292 -22.93 -3.89 0.45
C LEU A 292 -24.24 -3.09 0.49
N LEU A 293 -24.44 -2.29 1.53
CA LEU A 293 -25.62 -1.43 1.64
C LEU A 293 -25.68 -0.40 0.51
N ILE A 294 -24.56 0.26 0.21
CA ILE A 294 -24.48 1.23 -0.89
C ILE A 294 -24.70 0.53 -2.23
N ASN A 295 -24.10 -0.63 -2.44
CA ASN A 295 -24.30 -1.41 -3.66
C ASN A 295 -25.76 -1.83 -3.84
N TYR A 296 -26.43 -2.25 -2.77
CA TYR A 296 -27.86 -2.55 -2.80
C TYR A 296 -28.70 -1.34 -3.23
N LEU A 297 -28.41 -0.15 -2.69
CA LEU A 297 -29.08 1.08 -3.06
C LEU A 297 -28.79 1.50 -4.51
N LEU A 298 -27.54 1.37 -4.94
CA LEU A 298 -27.12 1.68 -6.32
C LEU A 298 -27.77 0.74 -7.33
N SER A 299 -27.76 -0.57 -7.06
CA SER A 299 -28.41 -1.58 -7.89
C SER A 299 -29.92 -1.31 -8.00
N PHE A 300 -30.55 -1.00 -6.87
CA PHE A 300 -31.96 -0.61 -6.86
C PHE A 300 -32.20 0.63 -7.73
N LEU A 301 -31.39 1.68 -7.61
CA LEU A 301 -31.49 2.87 -8.47
C LEU A 301 -31.24 2.53 -9.93
N GLY A 302 -30.30 1.64 -10.21
CA GLY A 302 -29.97 1.18 -11.55
C GLY A 302 -31.08 0.34 -12.21
N SER A 303 -32.01 -0.21 -11.42
CA SER A 303 -33.14 -0.98 -11.92
C SER A 303 -34.28 -0.14 -12.52
N PHE A 304 -34.28 1.18 -12.29
CA PHE A 304 -35.29 2.08 -12.87
C PHE A 304 -34.99 2.39 -14.34
N SER A 305 -36.03 2.32 -15.17
CA SER A 305 -35.99 2.73 -16.58
C SER A 305 -36.46 4.17 -16.70
N PHE A 306 -35.56 5.14 -16.81
CA PHE A 306 -35.91 6.56 -16.85
C PHE A 306 -36.13 7.11 -18.27
N PHE A 307 -35.41 6.59 -19.28
CA PHE A 307 -35.38 7.17 -20.63
C PHE A 307 -35.40 6.14 -21.77
N THR A 308 -35.22 4.86 -21.50
CA THR A 308 -35.13 3.77 -22.48
C THR A 308 -35.93 2.55 -22.04
N GLU A 309 -36.23 1.61 -22.96
CA GLU A 309 -36.88 0.34 -22.61
C GLU A 309 -36.02 -0.56 -21.72
N SER A 310 -34.67 -0.37 -21.73
CA SER A 310 -33.74 -1.05 -20.85
C SER A 310 -33.37 -0.20 -19.62
N ASN A 311 -33.19 -0.85 -18.47
CA ASN A 311 -32.75 -0.19 -17.26
C ASN A 311 -31.24 0.10 -17.29
N LEU A 312 -30.76 0.91 -16.32
CA LEU A 312 -29.33 1.30 -16.26
C LEU A 312 -28.41 0.11 -16.03
N ASN A 313 -28.84 -0.89 -15.22
CA ASN A 313 -28.05 -2.10 -14.94
C ASN A 313 -27.85 -2.91 -16.24
N GLU A 314 -28.90 -3.15 -17.00
CA GLU A 314 -28.81 -3.85 -18.29
C GLU A 314 -27.90 -3.12 -19.30
N ASN A 315 -28.01 -1.79 -19.35
CA ASN A 315 -27.14 -1.00 -20.21
C ASN A 315 -25.67 -1.05 -19.76
N LEU A 316 -25.44 -1.01 -18.45
CA LEU A 316 -24.10 -1.12 -17.88
C LEU A 316 -23.48 -2.48 -18.21
N SER A 317 -24.20 -3.58 -17.96
CA SER A 317 -23.74 -4.94 -18.28
C SER A 317 -23.41 -5.08 -19.77
N ARG A 318 -24.25 -4.52 -20.64
CA ARG A 318 -24.01 -4.53 -22.10
C ARG A 318 -22.77 -3.73 -22.50
N VAL A 319 -22.59 -2.51 -21.97
CA VAL A 319 -21.45 -1.64 -22.31
C VAL A 319 -20.14 -2.18 -21.76
N THR A 320 -20.19 -2.85 -20.62
CA THR A 320 -19.01 -3.44 -19.98
C THR A 320 -18.77 -4.89 -20.38
N GLU A 321 -19.56 -5.44 -21.32
CA GLU A 321 -19.46 -6.84 -21.76
C GLU A 321 -19.60 -7.85 -20.59
N GLY A 322 -20.49 -7.55 -19.63
CA GLY A 322 -20.73 -8.39 -18.47
C GLY A 322 -19.69 -8.26 -17.34
N ARG A 323 -18.78 -7.27 -17.39
CA ARG A 323 -17.83 -7.03 -16.29
C ARG A 323 -18.49 -6.49 -15.05
N PHE A 324 -19.51 -5.65 -15.24
CA PHE A 324 -20.37 -5.14 -14.16
C PHE A 324 -21.83 -5.41 -14.52
N ASP A 325 -22.46 -6.32 -13.77
CA ASP A 325 -23.86 -6.72 -14.03
C ASP A 325 -24.87 -5.67 -13.52
N GLU A 326 -24.44 -4.84 -12.56
CA GLU A 326 -25.30 -3.85 -11.93
C GLU A 326 -24.51 -2.61 -11.51
N LEU A 327 -25.22 -1.51 -11.31
CA LEU A 327 -24.64 -0.28 -10.80
C LEU A 327 -24.17 -0.50 -9.35
N SER A 328 -22.87 -0.36 -9.14
CA SER A 328 -22.19 -0.62 -7.87
C SER A 328 -21.06 0.39 -7.66
N LEU A 329 -20.51 0.45 -6.45
CA LEU A 329 -19.31 1.24 -6.17
C LEU A 329 -18.14 0.77 -7.05
N GLN A 330 -18.02 -0.53 -7.26
CA GLN A 330 -16.98 -1.11 -8.11
C GLN A 330 -17.10 -0.61 -9.56
N ALA A 331 -18.29 -0.57 -10.12
CA ALA A 331 -18.54 -0.02 -11.45
C ALA A 331 -18.18 1.47 -11.51
N ILE A 332 -18.65 2.27 -10.54
CA ILE A 332 -18.36 3.71 -10.47
C ILE A 332 -16.84 3.93 -10.37
N PHE A 333 -16.15 3.20 -9.51
CA PHE A 333 -14.70 3.31 -9.35
C PHE A 333 -13.95 2.81 -10.57
N GLY A 334 -14.44 1.74 -11.22
CA GLY A 334 -13.90 1.25 -12.47
C GLY A 334 -13.82 2.35 -13.52
N PHE A 335 -14.91 3.04 -13.78
CA PHE A 335 -14.94 4.16 -14.74
C PHE A 335 -14.15 5.38 -14.26
N LEU A 336 -14.26 5.76 -12.99
CA LEU A 336 -13.59 6.94 -12.44
C LEU A 336 -12.07 6.81 -12.48
N PHE A 337 -11.54 5.63 -12.16
CA PHE A 337 -10.10 5.37 -12.09
C PHE A 337 -9.53 4.65 -13.32
N ALA A 338 -10.35 4.31 -14.32
CA ALA A 338 -9.87 3.76 -15.60
C ALA A 338 -8.75 4.61 -16.24
N PRO A 339 -8.84 5.97 -16.28
CA PRO A 339 -7.75 6.79 -16.80
C PRO A 339 -6.45 6.65 -16.00
N VAL A 340 -6.57 6.46 -14.69
CA VAL A 340 -5.42 6.26 -13.80
C VAL A 340 -4.81 4.88 -14.01
N ALA A 341 -5.63 3.84 -14.15
CA ALA A 341 -5.19 2.49 -14.49
C ALA A 341 -4.47 2.47 -15.85
N TRP A 342 -5.02 3.17 -16.85
CA TRP A 342 -4.36 3.33 -18.15
C TRP A 342 -3.00 4.02 -18.04
N LEU A 343 -2.90 5.09 -17.23
CA LEU A 343 -1.65 5.82 -17.01
C LEU A 343 -0.54 4.97 -16.40
N ILE A 344 -0.85 4.06 -15.49
CA ILE A 344 0.16 3.18 -14.89
C ILE A 344 0.60 2.03 -15.80
N GLY A 345 -0.01 1.89 -16.98
CA GLY A 345 0.41 0.91 -18.00
C GLY A 345 -0.45 -0.35 -18.06
N ILE A 346 -1.68 -0.31 -17.51
CA ILE A 346 -2.64 -1.41 -17.63
C ILE A 346 -3.19 -1.48 -19.07
N SER A 347 -3.46 -2.70 -19.55
CA SER A 347 -4.10 -2.92 -20.85
C SER A 347 -5.46 -2.25 -20.94
N SER A 348 -5.81 -1.68 -22.11
CA SER A 348 -7.11 -1.03 -22.33
C SER A 348 -8.29 -1.96 -22.07
N SER A 349 -8.09 -3.27 -22.23
CA SER A 349 -9.11 -4.28 -21.92
C SER A 349 -9.35 -4.51 -20.43
N GLU A 350 -8.43 -4.08 -19.55
CA GLU A 350 -8.43 -4.39 -18.10
C GLU A 350 -8.42 -3.14 -17.21
N ILE A 351 -8.55 -1.94 -17.82
CA ILE A 351 -8.51 -0.67 -17.05
C ILE A 351 -9.70 -0.50 -16.11
N LEU A 352 -10.84 -1.10 -16.41
CA LEU A 352 -12.02 -1.04 -15.53
C LEU A 352 -11.82 -1.88 -14.29
N GLU A 353 -11.27 -3.08 -14.43
CA GLU A 353 -10.97 -4.01 -13.36
C GLU A 353 -9.90 -3.42 -12.41
N VAL A 354 -8.82 -2.89 -12.97
CA VAL A 354 -7.78 -2.28 -12.13
C VAL A 354 -8.23 -0.91 -11.60
N GLY A 355 -9.04 -0.17 -12.35
CA GLY A 355 -9.66 1.07 -11.90
C GLY A 355 -10.51 0.87 -10.65
N GLN A 356 -11.37 -0.17 -10.64
CA GLN A 356 -12.17 -0.51 -9.44
C GLN A 356 -11.29 -0.83 -8.24
N LEU A 357 -10.15 -1.54 -8.42
CA LEU A 357 -9.22 -1.85 -7.33
C LEU A 357 -8.61 -0.58 -6.71
N ILE A 358 -8.21 0.38 -7.55
CA ILE A 358 -7.66 1.68 -7.09
C ILE A 358 -8.73 2.43 -6.30
N GLY A 359 -9.98 2.43 -6.77
CA GLY A 359 -11.09 3.07 -6.08
C GLY A 359 -11.41 2.36 -4.76
N THR A 360 -11.50 1.03 -4.75
CA THR A 360 -11.73 0.23 -3.55
C THR A 360 -10.66 0.50 -2.49
N LYS A 361 -9.37 0.56 -2.89
CA LYS A 361 -8.29 0.95 -2.00
C LYS A 361 -8.54 2.31 -1.34
N LEU A 362 -8.90 3.32 -2.13
CA LEU A 362 -9.06 4.70 -1.65
C LEU A 362 -10.24 4.85 -0.70
N PHE A 363 -11.39 4.30 -1.04
CA PHE A 363 -12.65 4.52 -0.33
C PHE A 363 -12.91 3.50 0.78
N ALA A 364 -12.46 2.26 0.62
CA ALA A 364 -12.50 1.24 1.65
C ALA A 364 -11.11 1.07 2.28
N THR A 365 -10.38 0.04 1.87
CA THR A 365 -8.97 -0.19 2.25
C THR A 365 -8.27 -0.99 1.16
N GLU A 366 -6.94 -0.98 1.19
CA GLU A 366 -6.11 -1.84 0.34
C GLU A 366 -6.37 -3.33 0.61
N PHE A 367 -6.83 -3.68 1.81
CA PHE A 367 -7.15 -5.06 2.14
C PHE A 367 -8.26 -5.62 1.22
N PHE A 368 -9.37 -4.90 1.07
CA PHE A 368 -10.43 -5.28 0.13
C PHE A 368 -9.93 -5.28 -1.31
N ALA A 369 -9.12 -4.29 -1.68
CA ALA A 369 -8.56 -4.23 -3.02
C ALA A 369 -7.65 -5.43 -3.33
N PHE A 370 -6.86 -5.93 -2.37
CA PHE A 370 -6.06 -7.15 -2.54
C PHE A 370 -6.92 -8.41 -2.59
N ALA A 371 -8.02 -8.49 -1.82
CA ALA A 371 -8.97 -9.58 -1.90
C ALA A 371 -9.65 -9.62 -3.28
N ASP A 372 -10.13 -8.47 -3.77
CA ASP A 372 -10.68 -8.35 -5.11
C ASP A 372 -9.65 -8.67 -6.19
N LEU A 373 -8.38 -8.22 -6.04
CA LEU A 373 -7.29 -8.56 -6.97
C LEU A 373 -7.05 -10.07 -7.04
N SER A 374 -7.04 -10.77 -5.90
CA SER A 374 -6.91 -12.23 -5.86
C SER A 374 -8.06 -12.92 -6.62
N THR A 375 -9.28 -12.41 -6.48
CA THR A 375 -10.45 -12.92 -7.21
C THR A 375 -10.34 -12.64 -8.71
N LEU A 376 -9.95 -11.43 -9.11
CA LEU A 376 -9.75 -11.07 -10.52
C LEU A 376 -8.61 -11.88 -11.16
N GLN A 377 -7.53 -12.14 -10.41
CA GLN A 377 -6.44 -13.03 -10.84
C GLN A 377 -6.96 -14.43 -11.15
N ALA A 378 -7.78 -15.01 -10.28
CA ALA A 378 -8.39 -16.31 -10.48
C ALA A 378 -9.36 -16.31 -11.70
N ASN A 379 -9.99 -15.18 -12.00
CA ASN A 379 -10.90 -14.98 -13.13
C ASN A 379 -10.19 -14.62 -14.46
N GLY A 380 -8.86 -14.63 -14.50
CA GLY A 380 -8.09 -14.49 -15.74
C GLY A 380 -7.57 -13.08 -16.04
N LEU A 381 -7.48 -12.19 -15.05
CA LEU A 381 -6.74 -10.94 -15.20
C LEU A 381 -5.28 -11.24 -15.58
N SER A 382 -4.73 -10.52 -16.56
CA SER A 382 -3.37 -10.79 -17.07
C SER A 382 -2.32 -10.65 -15.96
N GLU A 383 -1.27 -11.47 -16.01
CA GLU A 383 -0.18 -11.45 -15.02
C GLU A 383 0.44 -10.07 -14.86
N ARG A 384 0.66 -9.38 -15.99
CA ARG A 384 1.18 -8.02 -15.98
C ARG A 384 0.28 -7.06 -15.21
N SER A 385 -1.03 -7.10 -15.44
CA SER A 385 -2.00 -6.25 -14.73
C SER A 385 -2.07 -6.61 -13.25
N VAL A 386 -1.98 -7.89 -12.89
CA VAL A 386 -1.88 -8.35 -11.49
C VAL A 386 -0.63 -7.77 -10.82
N TYR A 387 0.52 -7.84 -11.49
CA TYR A 387 1.78 -7.31 -10.94
C TYR A 387 1.73 -5.79 -10.77
N LEU A 388 1.28 -5.04 -11.79
CA LEU A 388 1.16 -3.58 -11.69
C LEU A 388 0.14 -3.16 -10.62
N ALA A 389 -1.00 -3.85 -10.54
CA ALA A 389 -1.99 -3.64 -9.49
C ALA A 389 -1.39 -3.90 -8.10
N THR A 390 -0.55 -4.95 -7.94
CA THR A 390 0.15 -5.22 -6.67
C THR A 390 1.00 -4.03 -6.23
N PHE A 391 1.76 -3.40 -7.14
CA PHE A 391 2.50 -2.18 -6.83
C PHE A 391 1.58 -0.98 -6.52
N ALA A 392 0.54 -0.78 -7.31
CA ALA A 392 -0.40 0.33 -7.13
C ALA A 392 -1.19 0.24 -5.82
N LEU A 393 -1.53 -0.97 -5.39
CA LEU A 393 -2.26 -1.22 -4.15
C LEU A 393 -1.38 -1.20 -2.91
N CYS A 394 -0.05 -1.37 -3.05
CA CYS A 394 0.89 -1.41 -1.94
C CYS A 394 0.99 -0.07 -1.22
N GLY A 395 0.16 0.14 -0.20
CA GLY A 395 0.15 1.34 0.64
C GLY A 395 -1.20 1.61 1.28
N PHE A 396 -1.18 2.19 2.47
CA PHE A 396 -2.35 2.52 3.29
C PHE A 396 -3.07 3.81 2.88
N ALA A 397 -2.96 4.24 1.62
CA ALA A 397 -3.59 5.45 1.14
C ALA A 397 -5.11 5.25 0.97
N ASN A 398 -5.86 5.49 2.05
CA ASN A 398 -7.32 5.45 2.11
C ASN A 398 -7.86 6.50 3.07
N PHE A 399 -9.18 6.80 2.99
CA PHE A 399 -9.81 7.82 3.83
C PHE A 399 -9.70 7.51 5.33
N MET A 400 -9.76 6.24 5.72
CA MET A 400 -9.64 5.82 7.11
C MET A 400 -8.25 6.14 7.67
N SER A 401 -7.20 6.02 6.87
CA SER A 401 -5.82 6.34 7.26
C SER A 401 -5.63 7.81 7.64
N ILE A 402 -6.45 8.72 7.12
CA ILE A 402 -6.46 10.13 7.58
C ILE A 402 -6.79 10.18 9.07
N GLY A 403 -7.86 9.51 9.49
CA GLY A 403 -8.27 9.44 10.89
C GLY A 403 -7.24 8.74 11.77
N ILE A 404 -6.67 7.64 11.30
CA ILE A 404 -5.63 6.87 12.00
C ILE A 404 -4.40 7.74 12.26
N GLN A 405 -3.94 8.50 11.25
CA GLN A 405 -2.77 9.37 11.41
C GLN A 405 -3.04 10.59 12.29
N ILE A 406 -4.23 11.23 12.17
CA ILE A 406 -4.62 12.32 13.07
C ILE A 406 -4.67 11.82 14.52
N GLY A 407 -5.18 10.60 14.74
CA GLY A 407 -5.19 9.99 16.06
C GLY A 407 -3.79 9.63 16.56
N GLY A 408 -3.02 8.90 15.75
CA GLY A 408 -1.70 8.38 16.11
C GLY A 408 -0.65 9.47 16.28
N ILE A 409 -0.42 10.28 15.24
CA ILE A 409 0.56 11.39 15.28
C ILE A 409 0.08 12.49 16.24
N GLY A 410 -1.24 12.78 16.25
CA GLY A 410 -1.82 13.76 17.14
C GLY A 410 -1.75 13.40 18.63
N ALA A 411 -1.65 12.12 18.98
CA ALA A 411 -1.35 11.69 20.34
C ALA A 411 0.10 11.95 20.75
N LEU A 412 1.04 11.96 19.78
CA LEU A 412 2.46 12.25 19.99
C LEU A 412 2.76 13.77 20.03
N ALA A 413 1.98 14.55 19.26
CA ALA A 413 2.10 15.99 19.16
C ALA A 413 0.70 16.66 19.16
N PRO A 414 0.06 16.79 20.34
CA PRO A 414 -1.32 17.29 20.45
C PRO A 414 -1.52 18.69 19.88
N THR A 415 -0.51 19.56 19.97
CA THR A 415 -0.54 20.93 19.44
C THR A 415 -0.65 20.98 17.92
N ARG A 416 -0.22 19.93 17.21
CA ARG A 416 -0.19 19.84 15.75
C ARG A 416 -1.44 19.15 15.14
N ARG A 417 -2.40 18.73 15.97
CA ARG A 417 -3.58 17.96 15.52
C ARG A 417 -4.41 18.66 14.46
N THR A 418 -4.64 19.97 14.58
CA THR A 418 -5.38 20.77 13.59
C THR A 418 -4.65 20.84 12.25
N GLU A 419 -3.33 20.93 12.29
CA GLU A 419 -2.50 20.90 11.09
C GLU A 419 -2.57 19.54 10.38
N LEU A 420 -2.46 18.43 11.14
CA LEU A 420 -2.61 17.08 10.60
C LEU A 420 -3.94 16.91 9.87
N ALA A 421 -5.04 17.39 10.48
CA ALA A 421 -6.37 17.37 9.85
C ALA A 421 -6.38 18.16 8.53
N SER A 422 -5.75 19.33 8.49
CA SER A 422 -5.67 20.17 7.29
C SER A 422 -4.82 19.54 6.16
N LEU A 423 -3.89 18.66 6.50
CA LEU A 423 -3.01 17.96 5.56
C LEU A 423 -3.58 16.62 5.08
N GLY A 424 -4.60 16.08 5.75
CA GLY A 424 -5.09 14.71 5.54
C GLY A 424 -5.41 14.36 4.09
N ILE A 425 -6.18 15.19 3.40
CA ILE A 425 -6.53 14.96 1.97
C ILE A 425 -5.27 15.04 1.07
N LYS A 426 -4.36 15.98 1.36
CA LYS A 426 -3.10 16.05 0.61
C LYS A 426 -2.20 14.85 0.85
N ALA A 427 -2.19 14.34 2.07
CA ALA A 427 -1.47 13.12 2.41
C ALA A 427 -2.05 11.90 1.69
N LEU A 428 -3.38 11.79 1.62
CA LEU A 428 -4.08 10.73 0.87
C LEU A 428 -3.72 10.77 -0.62
N ILE A 429 -3.82 11.95 -1.25
CA ILE A 429 -3.43 12.14 -2.66
C ILE A 429 -1.95 11.80 -2.84
N GLY A 430 -1.08 12.29 -1.94
CA GLY A 430 0.35 12.06 -2.00
C GLY A 430 0.73 10.59 -1.88
N GLY A 431 0.12 9.86 -0.95
CA GLY A 431 0.34 8.42 -0.77
C GLY A 431 -0.14 7.58 -1.96
N THR A 432 -1.31 7.93 -2.50
CA THR A 432 -1.84 7.30 -3.72
C THR A 432 -0.91 7.54 -4.90
N MET A 433 -0.50 8.78 -5.13
CA MET A 433 0.42 9.11 -6.23
C MET A 433 1.77 8.42 -6.08
N ALA A 434 2.29 8.26 -4.87
CA ALA A 434 3.54 7.56 -4.61
C ALA A 434 3.46 6.09 -5.04
N SER A 435 2.40 5.35 -4.66
CA SER A 435 2.23 3.95 -5.07
C SER A 435 1.97 3.81 -6.57
N LEU A 436 1.20 4.71 -7.19
CA LEU A 436 0.98 4.74 -8.64
C LEU A 436 2.27 5.04 -9.42
N LEU A 437 3.11 5.93 -8.91
CA LEU A 437 4.42 6.23 -9.51
C LEU A 437 5.35 5.01 -9.46
N SER A 438 5.36 4.30 -8.33
CA SER A 438 6.10 3.04 -8.20
C SER A 438 5.58 1.97 -9.16
N ALA A 439 4.25 1.84 -9.32
CA ALA A 439 3.65 0.94 -10.30
C ALA A 439 4.04 1.29 -11.75
N SER A 440 3.99 2.59 -12.10
CA SER A 440 4.41 3.05 -13.43
C SER A 440 5.89 2.76 -13.71
N ILE A 441 6.77 2.96 -12.73
CA ILE A 441 8.20 2.66 -12.88
C ILE A 441 8.43 1.15 -12.97
N ALA A 442 7.79 0.34 -12.14
CA ALA A 442 7.86 -1.12 -12.21
C ALA A 442 7.38 -1.63 -13.58
N GLY A 443 6.34 -1.02 -14.15
CA GLY A 443 5.81 -1.34 -15.47
C GLY A 443 6.78 -1.15 -16.65
N LEU A 444 7.90 -0.46 -16.44
CA LEU A 444 8.98 -0.40 -17.43
C LEU A 444 9.88 -1.65 -17.42
N PHE A 445 9.81 -2.45 -16.36
CA PHE A 445 10.69 -3.60 -16.14
C PHE A 445 9.94 -4.94 -16.10
N ILE A 446 8.61 -4.92 -15.94
CA ILE A 446 7.71 -6.09 -15.95
C ILE A 446 7.10 -6.34 -17.40
#